data_909ba7383c2d84268315f8e19a3f5707
#
_entry.id   909ba7383c2d84268315f8e19a3f5707
#
_cell.length_a   1.000
_cell.length_b   1.000
_cell.length_c   1.000
_cell.angle_alpha   90.00
_cell.angle_beta   90.00
_cell.angle_gamma   90.00
#
_symmetry.space_group_name_H-M   'P 1'
#
loop_
_entity.id
_entity.type
_entity.pdbx_description
1 polymer ?
#
loop_
_entity_poly.entity_id
_entity_poly.type
_entity_poly.pdbx_seq_one_letter_code
_entity_poly.pdbx_strand_id
1 'polypeptide(L)'
;QNPGPRRRAHGEIRHYLPNRHADGLPYGLPSDDSQMAFWTLESLLEHRGLDPEALLERFATERIYGIGRAVSECVSRYRGGTRPWYRCAATSAGNGALMRIAPILIPHLRAPSAALWADAALAARITHNDCASTAACVAWVHILWQALGMSHPPEPRWWLDAYVEVARVLEGESRYDVRGGAHMG
;
A
#
# COMPACT_ATOMS: atom_id res chain seq x y z
N GLN A 1 -3.58 -11.49 -12.75
CA GLN A 1 -3.38 -11.90 -14.16
C GLN A 1 -3.78 -13.37 -14.29
N ASN A 2 -4.62 -13.72 -15.26
CA ASN A 2 -4.99 -15.10 -15.49
C ASN A 2 -3.76 -15.87 -16.03
N PRO A 3 -3.19 -16.83 -15.28
CA PRO A 3 -1.97 -17.55 -15.69
C PRO A 3 -2.21 -18.50 -16.86
N GLY A 4 -3.47 -18.83 -17.17
CA GLY A 4 -3.80 -19.84 -18.17
C GLY A 4 -3.29 -19.57 -19.59
N PRO A 5 -3.46 -18.35 -20.18
CA PRO A 5 -2.97 -18.08 -21.53
C PRO A 5 -1.44 -18.12 -21.62
N ARG A 6 -0.72 -17.58 -20.63
CA ARG A 6 0.75 -17.58 -20.60
C ARG A 6 1.30 -19.00 -20.44
N ARG A 7 0.72 -19.80 -19.55
CA ARG A 7 1.12 -21.19 -19.34
C ARG A 7 0.87 -22.04 -20.59
N ARG A 8 -0.20 -21.78 -21.35
CA ARG A 8 -0.44 -22.44 -22.66
C ARG A 8 0.57 -22.05 -23.72
N ALA A 9 1.00 -20.78 -23.73
CA ALA A 9 1.97 -20.29 -24.73
C ALA A 9 3.41 -20.69 -24.43
N HIS A 10 3.79 -20.84 -23.15
CA HIS A 10 5.18 -21.02 -22.72
C HIS A 10 5.43 -22.30 -21.90
N GLY A 11 4.40 -23.13 -21.69
CA GLY A 11 4.53 -24.34 -20.86
C GLY A 11 4.74 -24.00 -19.39
N GLU A 12 5.58 -24.78 -18.71
CA GLU A 12 5.98 -24.52 -17.34
C GLU A 12 6.99 -23.36 -17.29
N ILE A 13 6.60 -22.25 -16.67
CA ILE A 13 7.43 -21.05 -16.60
C ILE A 13 8.38 -21.19 -15.40
N ARG A 14 9.67 -21.41 -15.69
CA ARG A 14 10.75 -21.53 -14.70
C ARG A 14 11.71 -20.34 -14.70
N HIS A 15 11.61 -19.46 -15.72
CA HIS A 15 12.45 -18.28 -15.88
C HIS A 15 11.59 -17.07 -16.22
N TYR A 16 12.16 -15.86 -16.06
CA TYR A 16 11.48 -14.64 -16.50
C TYR A 16 11.23 -14.69 -18.02
N LEU A 17 10.01 -14.33 -18.38
CA LEU A 17 9.65 -14.12 -19.79
C LEU A 17 10.05 -12.72 -20.23
N PRO A 18 10.19 -12.49 -21.57
CA PRO A 18 10.42 -11.15 -22.10
C PRO A 18 9.45 -10.13 -21.50
N ASN A 19 10.00 -9.07 -20.96
CA ASN A 19 9.24 -8.04 -20.23
C ASN A 19 9.14 -6.78 -21.09
N ARG A 20 7.92 -6.42 -21.49
CA ARG A 20 7.64 -5.22 -22.29
C ARG A 20 8.09 -3.90 -21.64
N HIS A 21 8.25 -3.89 -20.32
CA HIS A 21 8.68 -2.71 -19.57
C HIS A 21 10.20 -2.67 -19.36
N ALA A 22 10.90 -3.70 -19.80
CA ALA A 22 12.34 -3.87 -19.74
C ALA A 22 12.92 -4.15 -21.15
N ASP A 23 12.40 -3.49 -22.17
CA ASP A 23 12.84 -3.57 -23.57
C ASP A 23 12.90 -5.02 -24.12
N GLY A 24 12.01 -5.88 -23.64
CA GLY A 24 11.96 -7.28 -24.01
C GLY A 24 12.97 -8.18 -23.29
N LEU A 25 13.78 -7.65 -22.39
CA LEU A 25 14.74 -8.44 -21.63
C LEU A 25 14.04 -9.36 -20.61
N PRO A 26 14.57 -10.57 -20.35
CA PRO A 26 13.94 -11.58 -19.52
C PRO A 26 14.26 -11.38 -18.02
N TYR A 27 13.94 -10.24 -17.46
CA TYR A 27 14.05 -10.00 -16.03
C TYR A 27 12.79 -9.34 -15.45
N GLY A 28 12.58 -9.53 -14.15
CA GLY A 28 11.51 -8.89 -13.42
C GLY A 28 11.82 -7.43 -13.09
N LEU A 29 10.79 -6.59 -13.15
CA LEU A 29 10.81 -5.26 -12.55
C LEU A 29 9.95 -5.27 -11.29
N PRO A 30 10.26 -4.44 -10.30
CA PRO A 30 9.39 -4.27 -9.14
C PRO A 30 8.03 -3.74 -9.59
N SER A 31 6.95 -4.26 -8.98
CA SER A 31 5.62 -3.68 -9.15
C SER A 31 5.46 -2.42 -8.30
N ASP A 32 4.32 -1.74 -8.44
CA ASP A 32 3.93 -0.62 -7.58
C ASP A 32 4.00 -0.95 -6.09
N ASP A 33 3.66 -2.18 -5.68
CA ASP A 33 3.80 -2.65 -4.30
C ASP A 33 5.21 -2.41 -3.77
N SER A 34 6.20 -2.98 -4.46
CA SER A 34 7.61 -2.90 -4.03
C SER A 34 8.19 -1.51 -4.21
N GLN A 35 7.94 -0.85 -5.36
CA GLN A 35 8.45 0.48 -5.62
C GLN A 35 7.98 1.47 -4.55
N MET A 36 6.67 1.53 -4.32
CA MET A 36 6.10 2.50 -3.37
C MET A 36 6.46 2.18 -1.92
N ALA A 37 6.65 0.90 -1.55
CA ALA A 37 7.15 0.52 -0.23
C ALA A 37 8.60 0.99 -0.03
N PHE A 38 9.48 0.78 -1.00
CA PHE A 38 10.87 1.26 -0.92
C PHE A 38 10.95 2.78 -0.90
N TRP A 39 10.19 3.48 -1.71
CA TRP A 39 10.15 4.95 -1.69
C TRP A 39 9.57 5.51 -0.39
N THR A 40 8.62 4.80 0.23
CA THR A 40 8.15 5.14 1.57
C THR A 40 9.29 5.02 2.58
N LEU A 41 10.06 3.92 2.54
CA LEU A 41 11.22 3.73 3.42
C LEU A 41 12.29 4.81 3.20
N GLU A 42 12.65 5.07 1.96
CA GLU A 42 13.65 6.11 1.62
C GLU A 42 13.21 7.48 2.12
N SER A 43 11.93 7.87 1.88
CA SER A 43 11.40 9.14 2.37
C SER A 43 11.44 9.26 3.89
N LEU A 44 11.11 8.17 4.62
CA LEU A 44 11.22 8.14 6.08
C LEU A 44 12.66 8.35 6.57
N LEU A 45 13.64 7.80 5.85
CA LEU A 45 15.06 7.96 6.19
C LEU A 45 15.56 9.38 5.89
N GLU A 46 15.19 9.93 4.74
CA GLU A 46 15.57 11.26 4.29
C GLU A 46 15.01 12.36 5.23
N HIS A 47 13.74 12.26 5.61
CA HIS A 47 13.03 13.26 6.42
C HIS A 47 13.01 12.94 7.91
N ARG A 48 13.59 11.81 8.33
CA ARG A 48 13.60 11.33 9.74
C ARG A 48 12.19 11.14 10.32
N GLY A 49 11.22 10.84 9.49
CA GLY A 49 9.82 10.65 9.83
C GLY A 49 8.93 10.75 8.59
N LEU A 50 7.62 10.68 8.78
CA LEU A 50 6.67 10.79 7.68
C LEU A 50 6.51 12.26 7.24
N ASP A 51 6.94 12.56 6.02
CA ASP A 51 6.59 13.77 5.28
C ASP A 51 5.61 13.39 4.16
N PRO A 52 4.30 13.68 4.32
CA PRO A 52 3.29 13.26 3.35
C PRO A 52 3.42 13.94 1.99
N GLU A 53 3.84 15.20 1.96
CA GLU A 53 3.97 15.97 0.72
C GLU A 53 5.17 15.49 -0.08
N ALA A 54 6.33 15.35 0.55
CA ALA A 54 7.53 14.81 -0.08
C ALA A 54 7.31 13.38 -0.61
N LEU A 55 6.59 12.55 0.14
CA LEU A 55 6.26 11.20 -0.31
C LEU A 55 5.32 11.20 -1.52
N LEU A 56 4.30 12.05 -1.53
CA LEU A 56 3.41 12.17 -2.68
C LEU A 56 4.13 12.76 -3.90
N GLU A 57 5.01 13.73 -3.70
CA GLU A 57 5.83 14.28 -4.77
C GLU A 57 6.69 13.19 -5.44
N ARG A 58 7.30 12.31 -4.63
CA ARG A 58 8.06 11.17 -5.15
C ARG A 58 7.17 10.23 -5.99
N PHE A 59 5.98 9.89 -5.52
CA PHE A 59 5.02 9.11 -6.31
C PHE A 59 4.58 9.83 -7.60
N ALA A 60 4.60 11.14 -7.59
CA ALA A 60 4.22 11.94 -8.75
C ALA A 60 5.35 12.13 -9.77
N THR A 61 6.61 12.08 -9.36
CA THR A 61 7.76 12.26 -10.25
C THR A 61 8.25 10.97 -10.86
N GLU A 62 8.22 9.89 -10.08
CA GLU A 62 8.75 8.60 -10.49
C GLU A 62 7.80 7.78 -11.37
N ARG A 63 8.35 6.84 -12.15
CA ARG A 63 7.57 5.91 -12.96
C ARG A 63 7.12 4.71 -12.13
N ILE A 64 5.82 4.57 -11.91
CA ILE A 64 5.22 3.45 -11.19
C ILE A 64 4.79 2.36 -12.16
N TYR A 65 5.36 1.15 -12.03
CA TYR A 65 4.99 0.00 -12.85
C TYR A 65 3.78 -0.73 -12.24
N GLY A 66 2.69 -0.79 -12.99
CA GLY A 66 1.48 -1.45 -12.53
C GLY A 66 0.56 -0.55 -11.69
N ILE A 67 0.81 0.75 -11.70
CA ILE A 67 0.07 1.74 -10.91
C ILE A 67 -1.44 1.48 -10.89
N GLY A 68 -2.01 1.35 -9.69
CA GLY A 68 -3.44 1.18 -9.47
C GLY A 68 -4.22 2.48 -9.72
N ARG A 69 -5.53 2.35 -9.99
CA ARG A 69 -6.38 3.48 -10.38
C ARG A 69 -6.41 4.60 -9.34
N ALA A 70 -6.58 4.28 -8.05
CA ALA A 70 -6.66 5.29 -7.00
C ALA A 70 -5.36 6.09 -6.84
N VAL A 71 -4.20 5.42 -6.93
CA VAL A 71 -2.89 6.08 -6.90
C VAL A 71 -2.70 6.94 -8.15
N SER A 72 -3.04 6.43 -9.33
CA SER A 72 -2.96 7.18 -10.59
C SER A 72 -3.83 8.45 -10.56
N GLU A 73 -5.03 8.36 -10.03
CA GLU A 73 -5.93 9.51 -9.86
C GLU A 73 -5.35 10.55 -8.89
N CYS A 74 -4.82 10.10 -7.75
CA CYS A 74 -4.16 10.97 -6.77
C CYS A 74 -2.96 11.72 -7.38
N VAL A 75 -2.06 10.98 -8.01
CA VAL A 75 -0.87 11.53 -8.68
C VAL A 75 -1.24 12.52 -9.78
N SER A 76 -2.27 12.23 -10.57
CA SER A 76 -2.74 13.14 -11.62
C SER A 76 -3.30 14.44 -11.05
N ARG A 77 -4.03 14.37 -9.93
CA ARG A 77 -4.53 15.57 -9.24
C ARG A 77 -3.40 16.41 -8.67
N TYR A 78 -2.36 15.77 -8.11
CA TYR A 78 -1.20 16.48 -7.57
C TYR A 78 -0.38 17.15 -8.66
N ARG A 79 -0.08 16.47 -9.75
CA ARG A 79 0.61 17.00 -10.93
C ARG A 79 -0.12 18.19 -11.59
N GLY A 80 -1.44 18.23 -11.47
CA GLY A 80 -2.26 19.35 -11.94
C GLY A 80 -2.00 20.67 -11.20
N GLY A 81 -1.30 20.65 -10.06
CA GLY A 81 -0.81 21.84 -9.34
C GLY A 81 -1.90 22.71 -8.70
N THR A 82 -3.17 22.33 -8.82
CA THR A 82 -4.31 23.15 -8.35
C THR A 82 -4.79 22.76 -6.95
N ARG A 83 -4.26 21.68 -6.40
CA ARG A 83 -4.70 21.12 -5.10
C ARG A 83 -3.51 20.87 -4.18
N PRO A 84 -3.62 21.19 -2.89
CA PRO A 84 -2.62 20.79 -1.91
C PRO A 84 -2.63 19.26 -1.75
N TRP A 85 -1.52 18.68 -1.33
CA TRP A 85 -1.34 17.23 -1.24
C TRP A 85 -2.50 16.51 -0.52
N TYR A 86 -3.01 17.08 0.59
CA TYR A 86 -4.08 16.49 1.41
C TYR A 86 -5.48 16.50 0.75
N ARG A 87 -5.60 17.07 -0.45
CA ARG A 87 -6.84 17.05 -1.27
C ARG A 87 -6.71 16.23 -2.55
N CYS A 88 -5.57 15.56 -2.72
CA CYS A 88 -5.32 14.78 -3.94
C CYS A 88 -5.82 13.34 -3.85
N ALA A 89 -5.94 12.78 -2.65
CA ALA A 89 -6.36 11.39 -2.43
C ALA A 89 -7.68 11.03 -3.15
N ALA A 90 -7.73 9.83 -3.70
CA ALA A 90 -8.94 9.28 -4.30
C ALA A 90 -9.86 8.71 -3.21
N THR A 91 -11.18 8.84 -3.39
CA THR A 91 -12.16 8.12 -2.56
C THR A 91 -12.17 6.66 -3.01
N SER A 92 -11.45 5.82 -2.28
CA SER A 92 -11.25 4.41 -2.64
C SER A 92 -10.88 3.59 -1.41
N ALA A 93 -11.55 2.44 -1.24
CA ALA A 93 -11.20 1.40 -0.26
C ALA A 93 -10.19 0.38 -0.81
N GLY A 94 -9.53 0.68 -1.93
CA GLY A 94 -8.52 -0.19 -2.54
C GLY A 94 -7.29 -0.40 -1.64
N ASN A 95 -6.53 -1.46 -1.93
CA ASN A 95 -5.35 -1.86 -1.15
C ASN A 95 -4.05 -1.10 -1.50
N GLY A 96 -4.10 -0.11 -2.40
CA GLY A 96 -2.89 0.59 -2.85
C GLY A 96 -2.17 1.43 -1.78
N ALA A 97 -2.81 1.68 -0.64
CA ALA A 97 -2.12 2.21 0.55
C ALA A 97 -1.54 1.08 1.40
N LEU A 98 -2.29 -0.02 1.58
CA LEU A 98 -1.91 -1.16 2.41
C LEU A 98 -0.61 -1.83 1.94
N MET A 99 -0.45 -2.01 0.63
CA MET A 99 0.71 -2.69 0.04
C MET A 99 2.06 -2.01 0.37
N ARG A 100 2.06 -0.72 0.70
CA ARG A 100 3.26 0.10 0.97
C ARG A 100 3.38 0.60 2.41
N ILE A 101 2.49 0.18 3.32
CA ILE A 101 2.38 0.77 4.66
C ILE A 101 3.44 0.25 5.64
N ALA A 102 3.95 -0.96 5.45
CA ALA A 102 4.82 -1.63 6.41
C ALA A 102 6.05 -0.80 6.85
N PRO A 103 6.74 -0.04 5.99
CA PRO A 103 7.88 0.78 6.39
C PRO A 103 7.56 1.85 7.45
N ILE A 104 6.30 2.28 7.57
CA ILE A 104 5.87 3.26 8.59
C ILE A 104 6.18 2.78 10.02
N LEU A 105 6.27 1.47 10.22
CA LEU A 105 6.62 0.88 11.51
C LEU A 105 8.07 1.21 11.95
N ILE A 106 8.99 1.35 11.00
CA ILE A 106 10.44 1.38 11.27
C ILE A 106 10.86 2.51 12.22
N PRO A 107 10.45 3.78 12.06
CA PRO A 107 10.81 4.84 12.98
C PRO A 107 10.33 4.61 14.42
N HIS A 108 9.32 3.78 14.61
CA HIS A 108 8.66 3.55 15.89
C HIS A 108 9.12 2.27 16.61
N LEU A 109 10.04 1.49 16.03
CA LEU A 109 10.48 0.19 16.57
C LEU A 109 11.06 0.27 17.98
N ARG A 110 11.72 1.39 18.34
CA ARG A 110 12.35 1.56 19.65
C ARG A 110 11.39 1.99 20.76
N ALA A 111 10.37 2.75 20.41
CA ALA A 111 9.42 3.29 21.36
C ALA A 111 8.05 3.44 20.66
N PRO A 112 7.15 2.47 20.81
CA PRO A 112 5.82 2.59 20.27
C PRO A 112 5.09 3.72 20.98
N SER A 113 4.44 4.56 20.20
CA SER A 113 3.64 5.66 20.72
C SER A 113 2.37 5.80 19.87
N ALA A 114 1.45 6.65 20.33
CA ALA A 114 0.26 6.99 19.54
C ALA A 114 0.61 7.57 18.16
N ALA A 115 1.83 8.11 17.99
CA ALA A 115 2.32 8.61 16.70
C ALA A 115 2.38 7.51 15.63
N LEU A 116 2.69 6.27 15.97
CA LEU A 116 2.68 5.16 15.02
C LEU A 116 1.33 5.02 14.31
N TRP A 117 0.26 5.09 15.08
CA TRP A 117 -1.11 4.94 14.56
C TRP A 117 -1.52 6.14 13.72
N ALA A 118 -1.12 7.34 14.15
CA ALA A 118 -1.35 8.58 13.41
C ALA A 118 -0.60 8.56 12.07
N ASP A 119 0.67 8.16 12.06
CA ASP A 119 1.48 8.07 10.86
C ASP A 119 0.94 7.00 9.89
N ALA A 120 0.51 5.84 10.38
CA ALA A 120 -0.13 4.82 9.56
C ALA A 120 -1.42 5.32 8.89
N ALA A 121 -2.28 5.99 9.66
CA ALA A 121 -3.51 6.57 9.15
C ALA A 121 -3.24 7.69 8.15
N LEU A 122 -2.29 8.57 8.43
CA LEU A 122 -1.89 9.67 7.56
C LEU A 122 -1.27 9.16 6.25
N ALA A 123 -0.36 8.19 6.34
CA ALA A 123 0.25 7.57 5.16
C ALA A 123 -0.78 6.91 4.25
N ALA A 124 -1.80 6.24 4.82
CA ALA A 124 -2.91 5.70 4.03
C ALA A 124 -3.64 6.81 3.26
N ARG A 125 -3.92 7.93 3.93
CA ARG A 125 -4.71 9.04 3.41
C ARG A 125 -3.99 9.91 2.40
N ILE A 126 -2.70 9.76 2.19
CA ILE A 126 -1.97 10.42 1.10
C ILE A 126 -2.62 10.07 -0.26
N THR A 127 -3.01 8.82 -0.47
CA THR A 127 -3.54 8.33 -1.75
C THR A 127 -4.98 7.81 -1.70
N HIS A 128 -5.46 7.34 -0.53
CA HIS A 128 -6.77 6.72 -0.36
C HIS A 128 -7.55 7.41 0.75
N ASN A 129 -8.51 8.24 0.38
CA ASN A 129 -9.37 8.92 1.35
C ASN A 129 -10.63 8.11 1.62
N ASP A 130 -10.46 7.00 2.34
CA ASP A 130 -11.55 6.11 2.76
C ASP A 130 -11.24 5.46 4.11
N CYS A 131 -12.28 5.25 4.92
CA CYS A 131 -12.13 4.70 6.27
C CYS A 131 -11.71 3.24 6.26
N ALA A 132 -12.19 2.41 5.31
CA ALA A 132 -11.80 1.01 5.22
C ALA A 132 -10.33 0.86 4.82
N SER A 133 -9.85 1.67 3.87
CA SER A 133 -8.42 1.68 3.50
C SER A 133 -7.54 2.13 4.67
N THR A 134 -7.97 3.15 5.43
CA THR A 134 -7.26 3.62 6.62
C THR A 134 -7.24 2.54 7.71
N ALA A 135 -8.40 1.93 8.00
CA ALA A 135 -8.53 0.86 8.98
C ALA A 135 -7.63 -0.33 8.65
N ALA A 136 -7.60 -0.75 7.39
CA ALA A 136 -6.73 -1.84 6.94
C ALA A 136 -5.24 -1.53 7.16
N CYS A 137 -4.81 -0.30 6.85
CA CYS A 137 -3.42 0.12 7.06
C CYS A 137 -3.04 0.14 8.55
N VAL A 138 -3.88 0.73 9.39
CA VAL A 138 -3.63 0.80 10.85
C VAL A 138 -3.66 -0.61 11.46
N ALA A 139 -4.64 -1.44 11.10
CA ALA A 139 -4.73 -2.83 11.56
C ALA A 139 -3.51 -3.65 11.15
N TRP A 140 -3.03 -3.49 9.91
CA TRP A 140 -1.85 -4.20 9.43
C TRP A 140 -0.58 -3.79 10.17
N VAL A 141 -0.38 -2.49 10.40
CA VAL A 141 0.75 -1.99 11.18
C VAL A 141 0.68 -2.48 12.62
N HIS A 142 -0.51 -2.52 13.23
CA HIS A 142 -0.74 -3.10 14.56
C HIS A 142 -0.36 -4.59 14.62
N ILE A 143 -0.82 -5.37 13.65
CA ILE A 143 -0.49 -6.79 13.51
C ILE A 143 1.03 -6.98 13.40
N LEU A 144 1.69 -6.24 12.52
CA LEU A 144 3.14 -6.31 12.36
C LEU A 144 3.87 -5.96 13.65
N TRP A 145 3.42 -4.90 14.34
CA TRP A 145 3.99 -4.49 15.61
C TRP A 145 3.93 -5.62 16.65
N GLN A 146 2.77 -6.24 16.81
CA GLN A 146 2.61 -7.35 17.76
C GLN A 146 3.43 -8.57 17.33
N ALA A 147 3.42 -8.92 16.04
CA ALA A 147 4.14 -10.07 15.51
C ALA A 147 5.66 -9.98 15.72
N LEU A 148 6.25 -8.79 15.66
CA LEU A 148 7.68 -8.59 15.94
C LEU A 148 8.09 -8.96 17.37
N GLY A 149 7.16 -8.92 18.33
CA GLY A 149 7.39 -9.34 19.73
C GLY A 149 7.17 -10.83 19.98
N MET A 150 6.71 -11.59 18.99
CA MET A 150 6.35 -13.01 19.15
C MET A 150 7.55 -13.91 18.86
N SER A 151 7.73 -14.93 19.69
CA SER A 151 8.75 -15.97 19.49
C SER A 151 8.29 -17.07 18.52
N HIS A 152 6.98 -17.21 18.30
CA HIS A 152 6.37 -18.20 17.43
C HIS A 152 5.22 -17.58 16.62
N PRO A 153 4.91 -18.10 15.44
CA PRO A 153 3.73 -17.66 14.69
C PRO A 153 2.46 -17.88 15.51
N PRO A 154 1.57 -16.88 15.55
CA PRO A 154 0.30 -17.04 16.24
C PRO A 154 -0.66 -17.99 15.48
N GLU A 155 -1.66 -18.49 16.16
CA GLU A 155 -2.72 -19.29 15.56
C GLU A 155 -3.48 -18.50 14.48
N PRO A 156 -4.03 -19.18 13.45
CA PRO A 156 -4.70 -18.49 12.34
C PRO A 156 -5.83 -17.55 12.77
N ARG A 157 -6.53 -17.88 13.85
CA ARG A 157 -7.62 -17.08 14.40
C ARG A 157 -7.14 -15.72 14.92
N TRP A 158 -5.94 -15.68 15.48
CA TRP A 158 -5.36 -14.46 16.02
C TRP A 158 -5.26 -13.34 14.97
N TRP A 159 -4.88 -13.66 13.73
CA TRP A 159 -4.75 -12.66 12.65
C TRP A 159 -6.07 -11.96 12.36
N LEU A 160 -7.16 -12.73 12.36
CA LEU A 160 -8.49 -12.19 12.14
C LEU A 160 -8.94 -11.33 13.31
N ASP A 161 -8.76 -11.81 14.53
CA ASP A 161 -9.20 -11.12 15.73
C ASP A 161 -8.44 -9.81 15.92
N ALA A 162 -7.12 -9.77 15.71
CA ALA A 162 -6.30 -8.56 15.74
C ALA A 162 -6.71 -7.54 14.67
N TYR A 163 -7.06 -8.01 13.46
CA TYR A 163 -7.60 -7.11 12.43
C TYR A 163 -8.94 -6.51 12.85
N VAL A 164 -9.87 -7.34 13.30
CA VAL A 164 -11.23 -6.92 13.67
C VAL A 164 -11.23 -5.95 14.85
N GLU A 165 -10.33 -6.13 15.82
CA GLU A 165 -10.17 -5.24 16.97
C GLU A 165 -9.95 -3.78 16.54
N VAL A 166 -9.04 -3.57 15.60
CA VAL A 166 -8.71 -2.23 15.09
C VAL A 166 -9.75 -1.75 14.07
N ALA A 167 -10.12 -2.60 13.11
CA ALA A 167 -10.99 -2.23 12.01
C ALA A 167 -12.39 -1.82 12.49
N ARG A 168 -12.93 -2.50 13.49
CA ARG A 168 -14.26 -2.20 14.05
C ARG A 168 -14.40 -0.76 14.54
N VAL A 169 -13.31 -0.17 15.05
CA VAL A 169 -13.30 1.20 15.55
C VAL A 169 -13.20 2.21 14.41
N LEU A 170 -12.43 1.89 13.37
CA LEU A 170 -12.04 2.85 12.33
C LEU A 170 -12.89 2.75 11.06
N GLU A 171 -13.44 1.57 10.76
CA GLU A 171 -14.14 1.28 9.50
C GLU A 171 -15.60 1.74 9.49
N GLY A 172 -16.18 2.07 10.63
CA GLY A 172 -17.61 2.23 10.90
C GLY A 172 -18.44 3.08 9.95
N GLU A 173 -17.83 3.91 9.10
CA GLU A 173 -18.51 4.76 8.12
C GLU A 173 -17.86 4.72 6.74
N SER A 174 -17.27 3.60 6.34
CA SER A 174 -16.77 3.45 4.99
C SER A 174 -17.90 3.53 3.97
N ARG A 175 -17.72 4.34 2.94
CA ARG A 175 -18.68 4.55 1.84
C ARG A 175 -18.10 4.12 0.50
N TYR A 176 -17.41 2.99 0.47
CA TYR A 176 -16.95 2.48 -0.81
C TYR A 176 -18.06 1.72 -1.54
N ASP A 177 -18.23 2.00 -2.80
CA ASP A 177 -19.04 1.16 -3.66
C ASP A 177 -18.28 -0.15 -3.95
N VAL A 178 -18.84 -1.26 -3.52
CA VAL A 178 -18.41 -2.59 -3.94
C VAL A 178 -18.66 -2.69 -5.44
N ARG A 179 -17.69 -2.33 -6.24
CA ARG A 179 -17.78 -2.47 -7.70
C ARG A 179 -17.88 -3.94 -8.03
N GLY A 180 -19.07 -4.30 -8.46
CA GLY A 180 -19.55 -5.62 -8.82
C GLY A 180 -18.48 -6.68 -9.03
N GLY A 181 -18.63 -7.76 -8.35
CA GLY A 181 -18.12 -9.12 -8.42
C GLY A 181 -16.95 -9.55 -9.31
N ALA A 182 -16.37 -8.67 -10.09
CA ALA A 182 -15.30 -9.00 -11.02
C ALA A 182 -13.91 -9.19 -10.35
N HIS A 183 -13.81 -8.91 -9.05
CA HIS A 183 -12.57 -9.08 -8.29
C HIS A 183 -12.70 -9.98 -7.06
N MET A 184 -13.80 -10.70 -6.96
CA MET A 184 -14.03 -11.74 -5.96
C MET A 184 -13.75 -13.12 -6.56
N GLY A 185 -12.62 -13.27 -7.19
CA GLY A 185 -12.15 -14.54 -7.73
C GLY A 185 -10.70 -14.79 -7.40
#